data_fd7f75626255b0e75616b6ea918d9b81
#
_entry.id   fd7f75626255b0e75616b6ea918d9b81
#
_cell.length_a   1.000
_cell.length_b   1.000
_cell.length_c   1.000
_cell.angle_alpha   90.00
_cell.angle_beta   90.00
_cell.angle_gamma   90.00
#
_symmetry.space_group_name_H-M   'P 1'
#
loop_
_entity.id
_entity.type
_entity.pdbx_description
1 polymer ?
#
loop_
_entity_poly.entity_id
_entity_poly.type
_entity_poly.pdbx_seq_one_letter_code
_entity_poly.pdbx_strand_id
1 'polypeptide(L)'
;LNISSQQAAELFQNLVLNAQPENRSYRYNFLRDNCTSRAIDMIGKVAPFALPADKQPSTTYRDIIHSYTQDSPWLEFGQDLILGCDVDTLLNQHARMMFPLLAEQMLTQATTKDSLGNSIPLLKDETIVVNVPQAAPSATPFTPLMVAILLLCSTVALSWTELRTGRVFRLFDNTLMLVQGLAGLVVFVLFFFSAQPAVGSNWLIGVLNPLPLVWLPIKIMRERRGLQDYYLPLYGTLAAVFTLVVAGLQLQIIPTAMLLLALCLLMRGLISIIRWRCRPLLAGTSSDK
;
A
#
# COMPACT_ATOMS: atom_id res chain seq x y z
N LEU A 1 -15.16 -32.14 -6.32
CA LEU A 1 -14.09 -32.79 -5.57
C LEU A 1 -14.11 -34.31 -5.83
N ASN A 2 -12.94 -34.91 -5.83
CA ASN A 2 -12.74 -36.36 -5.95
C ASN A 2 -12.60 -36.96 -4.55
N ILE A 3 -13.72 -37.04 -3.84
CA ILE A 3 -13.80 -37.47 -2.44
C ILE A 3 -14.82 -38.62 -2.30
N SER A 4 -14.65 -39.45 -1.27
CA SER A 4 -15.58 -40.55 -0.97
C SER A 4 -16.90 -40.00 -0.42
N SER A 5 -17.97 -40.84 -0.46
CA SER A 5 -19.27 -40.49 0.13
C SER A 5 -19.15 -40.17 1.65
N GLN A 6 -18.28 -40.86 2.36
CA GLN A 6 -18.03 -40.60 3.77
C GLN A 6 -17.38 -39.20 3.99
N GLN A 7 -16.37 -38.87 3.19
CA GLN A 7 -15.74 -37.54 3.22
C GLN A 7 -16.72 -36.42 2.83
N ALA A 8 -17.58 -36.68 1.84
CA ALA A 8 -18.63 -35.74 1.46
C ALA A 8 -19.63 -35.48 2.60
N ALA A 9 -20.05 -36.54 3.31
CA ALA A 9 -20.93 -36.41 4.47
C ALA A 9 -20.24 -35.63 5.62
N GLU A 10 -18.98 -35.90 5.89
CA GLU A 10 -18.19 -35.17 6.90
C GLU A 10 -18.02 -33.69 6.54
N LEU A 11 -17.71 -33.38 5.27
CA LEU A 11 -17.62 -32.00 4.78
C LEU A 11 -18.95 -31.27 4.97
N PHE A 12 -20.07 -31.92 4.63
CA PHE A 12 -21.40 -31.35 4.82
C PHE A 12 -21.68 -31.05 6.31
N GLN A 13 -21.36 -31.99 7.22
CA GLN A 13 -21.51 -31.77 8.66
C GLN A 13 -20.67 -30.59 9.16
N ASN A 14 -19.41 -30.47 8.70
CA ASN A 14 -18.52 -29.35 9.04
C ASN A 14 -19.09 -28.02 8.54
N LEU A 15 -19.67 -27.97 7.36
CA LEU A 15 -20.34 -26.79 6.81
C LEU A 15 -21.56 -26.38 7.64
N VAL A 16 -22.41 -27.37 8.03
CA VAL A 16 -23.58 -27.14 8.89
C VAL A 16 -23.14 -26.61 10.26
N LEU A 17 -22.09 -27.19 10.86
CA LEU A 17 -21.53 -26.71 12.12
C LEU A 17 -21.00 -25.29 12.00
N ASN A 18 -20.28 -24.97 10.91
CA ASN A 18 -19.76 -23.62 10.67
C ASN A 18 -20.88 -22.59 10.42
N ALA A 19 -22.03 -23.01 9.91
CA ALA A 19 -23.17 -22.13 9.68
C ALA A 19 -23.96 -21.79 10.97
N GLN A 20 -23.68 -22.46 12.09
CA GLN A 20 -24.36 -22.16 13.37
C GLN A 20 -24.05 -20.71 13.83
N PRO A 21 -24.97 -20.03 14.53
CA PRO A 21 -24.82 -18.65 14.95
C PRO A 21 -23.51 -18.37 15.70
N GLU A 22 -23.05 -19.30 16.54
CA GLU A 22 -21.82 -19.21 17.31
C GLU A 22 -20.53 -19.34 16.49
N ASN A 23 -20.58 -19.98 15.30
CA ASN A 23 -19.41 -20.33 14.50
C ASN A 23 -19.29 -19.51 13.19
N ARG A 24 -20.41 -18.96 12.69
CA ARG A 24 -20.45 -18.28 11.38
C ARG A 24 -19.73 -16.94 11.33
N SER A 25 -19.44 -16.34 12.48
CA SER A 25 -18.77 -15.05 12.59
C SER A 25 -17.33 -15.22 13.04
N TYR A 26 -16.40 -14.56 12.38
CA TYR A 26 -14.98 -14.61 12.72
C TYR A 26 -14.29 -13.27 12.44
N ARG A 27 -13.12 -13.06 13.06
CA ARG A 27 -12.30 -11.89 12.78
C ARG A 27 -11.62 -12.05 11.43
N TYR A 28 -12.16 -11.38 10.44
CA TYR A 28 -11.65 -11.43 9.08
C TYR A 28 -10.24 -10.81 9.00
N ASN A 29 -9.30 -11.54 8.40
CA ASN A 29 -7.97 -11.06 8.03
C ASN A 29 -7.77 -11.32 6.54
N PHE A 30 -7.73 -10.27 5.74
CA PHE A 30 -7.76 -10.41 4.29
C PHE A 30 -6.52 -11.11 3.72
N LEU A 31 -5.39 -11.15 4.44
CA LEU A 31 -4.16 -11.83 4.02
C LEU A 31 -3.97 -13.22 4.63
N ARG A 32 -4.64 -13.57 5.73
CA ARG A 32 -4.30 -14.79 6.49
C ARG A 32 -5.49 -15.63 6.92
N ASP A 33 -6.69 -15.06 7.00
CA ASP A 33 -7.91 -15.76 7.40
C ASP A 33 -9.12 -15.10 6.71
N ASN A 34 -9.35 -15.48 5.45
CA ASN A 34 -10.42 -14.97 4.60
C ASN A 34 -11.38 -16.09 4.16
N CYS A 35 -12.39 -15.75 3.36
CA CYS A 35 -13.38 -16.71 2.87
C CYS A 35 -12.75 -17.85 2.05
N THR A 36 -11.70 -17.56 1.29
CA THR A 36 -11.00 -18.56 0.45
C THR A 36 -10.19 -19.52 1.31
N SER A 37 -9.36 -19.00 2.22
CA SER A 37 -8.54 -19.84 3.11
C SER A 37 -9.41 -20.78 3.94
N ARG A 38 -10.51 -20.28 4.49
CA ARG A 38 -11.43 -21.11 5.31
C ARG A 38 -12.10 -22.21 4.51
N ALA A 39 -12.49 -21.95 3.27
CA ALA A 39 -13.04 -22.96 2.38
C ALA A 39 -12.02 -24.07 2.08
N ILE A 40 -10.78 -23.69 1.81
CA ILE A 40 -9.67 -24.61 1.53
C ILE A 40 -9.31 -25.43 2.77
N ASP A 41 -9.26 -24.79 3.94
CA ASP A 41 -8.97 -25.47 5.20
C ASP A 41 -10.06 -26.50 5.54
N MET A 42 -11.33 -26.22 5.24
CA MET A 42 -12.42 -27.20 5.40
C MET A 42 -12.24 -28.39 4.47
N ILE A 43 -11.90 -28.16 3.21
CA ILE A 43 -11.60 -29.24 2.25
C ILE A 43 -10.40 -30.06 2.77
N GLY A 44 -9.32 -29.40 3.15
CA GLY A 44 -8.10 -30.05 3.61
C GLY A 44 -8.24 -30.90 4.87
N LYS A 45 -9.18 -30.53 5.77
CA LYS A 45 -9.50 -31.32 6.97
C LYS A 45 -10.13 -32.67 6.62
N VAL A 46 -10.95 -32.72 5.61
CA VAL A 46 -11.73 -33.90 5.22
C VAL A 46 -11.01 -34.71 4.14
N ALA A 47 -10.39 -34.03 3.20
CA ALA A 47 -9.61 -34.62 2.11
C ALA A 47 -8.22 -33.97 2.07
N PRO A 48 -7.26 -34.47 2.88
CA PRO A 48 -5.89 -33.99 2.83
C PRO A 48 -5.34 -34.10 1.41
N PHE A 49 -4.71 -33.02 0.93
CA PHE A 49 -4.20 -32.94 -0.42
C PHE A 49 -2.76 -32.45 -0.45
N ALA A 50 -2.03 -32.82 -1.50
CA ALA A 50 -0.70 -32.35 -1.77
C ALA A 50 -0.72 -31.39 -2.96
N LEU A 51 0.05 -30.31 -2.85
CA LEU A 51 0.26 -29.35 -3.90
C LEU A 51 1.52 -29.70 -4.71
N PRO A 52 1.59 -29.32 -5.99
CA PRO A 52 2.81 -29.48 -6.78
C PRO A 52 3.93 -28.62 -6.18
N ALA A 53 5.20 -28.91 -6.56
CA ALA A 53 6.35 -28.15 -6.10
C ALA A 53 6.20 -26.65 -6.42
N ASP A 54 6.60 -25.81 -5.47
CA ASP A 54 6.53 -24.36 -5.63
C ASP A 54 7.50 -23.87 -6.71
N LYS A 55 6.96 -23.26 -7.76
CA LYS A 55 7.72 -22.68 -8.87
C LYS A 55 8.12 -21.21 -8.63
N GLN A 56 7.58 -20.56 -7.63
CA GLN A 56 7.78 -19.12 -7.34
C GLN A 56 8.02 -18.86 -5.84
N PRO A 57 9.10 -19.41 -5.25
CA PRO A 57 9.30 -19.33 -3.80
C PRO A 57 9.57 -17.91 -3.27
N SER A 58 9.90 -16.95 -4.14
CA SER A 58 10.28 -15.58 -3.78
C SER A 58 9.15 -14.55 -3.95
N THR A 59 7.90 -14.98 -4.14
CA THR A 59 6.75 -14.07 -4.32
C THR A 59 6.23 -13.55 -2.97
N THR A 60 5.97 -12.25 -2.87
CA THR A 60 5.37 -11.61 -1.71
C THR A 60 3.85 -11.44 -1.88
N TYR A 61 3.14 -11.06 -0.79
CA TYR A 61 1.73 -10.66 -0.90
C TYR A 61 1.57 -9.45 -1.82
N ARG A 62 2.50 -8.48 -1.76
CA ARG A 62 2.48 -7.28 -2.61
C ARG A 62 2.58 -7.63 -4.08
N ASP A 63 3.48 -8.55 -4.46
CA ASP A 63 3.63 -8.98 -5.86
C ASP A 63 2.32 -9.55 -6.42
N ILE A 64 1.59 -10.34 -5.61
CA ILE A 64 0.32 -10.89 -6.04
C ILE A 64 -0.76 -9.79 -6.13
N ILE A 65 -0.83 -8.88 -5.16
CA ILE A 65 -1.76 -7.75 -5.19
C ILE A 65 -1.52 -6.92 -6.46
N HIS A 66 -0.25 -6.60 -6.77
CA HIS A 66 0.12 -5.86 -7.99
C HIS A 66 -0.26 -6.60 -9.27
N SER A 67 -0.16 -7.95 -9.30
CA SER A 67 -0.60 -8.71 -10.47
C SER A 67 -2.09 -8.56 -10.79
N TYR A 68 -2.92 -8.26 -9.78
CA TYR A 68 -4.36 -7.99 -9.94
C TYR A 68 -4.68 -6.52 -10.21
N THR A 69 -3.76 -5.61 -9.94
CA THR A 69 -4.01 -4.15 -10.03
C THR A 69 -3.19 -3.45 -11.10
N GLN A 70 -2.33 -4.18 -11.83
CA GLN A 70 -1.44 -3.65 -12.88
C GLN A 70 -2.14 -2.77 -13.93
N ASP A 71 -3.41 -3.06 -14.23
CA ASP A 71 -4.23 -2.30 -15.18
C ASP A 71 -4.87 -1.06 -14.56
N SER A 72 -4.64 -0.80 -13.27
CA SER A 72 -5.22 0.30 -12.50
C SER A 72 -4.17 1.01 -11.66
N PRO A 73 -3.24 1.79 -12.26
CA PRO A 73 -2.07 2.35 -11.56
C PRO A 73 -2.40 3.22 -10.35
N TRP A 74 -3.56 3.90 -10.35
CA TRP A 74 -4.01 4.69 -9.21
C TRP A 74 -4.51 3.83 -8.05
N LEU A 75 -5.16 2.70 -8.36
CA LEU A 75 -5.58 1.73 -7.35
C LEU A 75 -4.35 1.08 -6.72
N GLU A 76 -3.40 0.62 -7.53
CA GLU A 76 -2.13 0.05 -7.07
C GLU A 76 -1.37 1.03 -6.18
N PHE A 77 -1.19 2.28 -6.62
CA PHE A 77 -0.54 3.31 -5.82
C PHE A 77 -1.28 3.59 -4.50
N GLY A 78 -2.61 3.68 -4.53
CA GLY A 78 -3.43 3.86 -3.32
C GLY A 78 -3.27 2.70 -2.33
N GLN A 79 -3.25 1.46 -2.82
CA GLN A 79 -2.99 0.27 -2.00
C GLN A 79 -1.59 0.32 -1.38
N ASP A 80 -0.58 0.69 -2.15
CA ASP A 80 0.79 0.81 -1.67
C ASP A 80 0.97 1.87 -0.58
N LEU A 81 0.17 2.94 -0.60
CA LEU A 81 0.19 3.96 0.45
C LEU A 81 -0.41 3.47 1.77
N ILE A 82 -1.38 2.56 1.74
CA ILE A 82 -2.10 2.10 2.93
C ILE A 82 -1.59 0.76 3.48
N LEU A 83 -0.98 -0.08 2.64
CA LEU A 83 -0.44 -1.38 3.01
C LEU A 83 0.98 -1.22 3.57
N GLY A 84 1.23 -1.80 4.73
CA GLY A 84 2.52 -1.76 5.40
C GLY A 84 3.49 -2.86 4.98
N CYS A 85 4.56 -3.04 5.73
CA CYS A 85 5.60 -4.03 5.44
C CYS A 85 5.15 -5.50 5.63
N ASP A 86 4.02 -5.75 6.27
CA ASP A 86 3.48 -7.11 6.43
C ASP A 86 3.17 -7.78 5.07
N VAL A 87 2.79 -6.97 4.05
CA VAL A 87 2.55 -7.49 2.69
C VAL A 87 3.84 -7.72 1.89
N ASP A 88 5.00 -7.28 2.38
CA ASP A 88 6.31 -7.49 1.76
C ASP A 88 6.94 -8.83 2.18
N THR A 89 6.23 -9.62 3.00
CA THR A 89 6.68 -10.93 3.44
C THR A 89 6.46 -11.99 2.35
N LEU A 90 7.39 -12.95 2.29
CA LEU A 90 7.32 -14.06 1.33
C LEU A 90 6.15 -15.00 1.65
N LEU A 91 5.51 -15.46 0.60
CA LEU A 91 4.40 -16.40 0.67
C LEU A 91 4.90 -17.85 0.59
N ASN A 92 4.43 -18.69 1.52
CA ASN A 92 4.46 -20.13 1.31
C ASN A 92 3.30 -20.57 0.40
N GLN A 93 3.32 -21.83 -0.05
CA GLN A 93 2.27 -22.37 -0.92
C GLN A 93 0.86 -22.24 -0.33
N HIS A 94 0.69 -22.52 0.95
CA HIS A 94 -0.62 -22.42 1.60
C HIS A 94 -1.12 -20.97 1.62
N ALA A 95 -0.25 -20.00 1.90
CA ALA A 95 -0.62 -18.60 1.92
C ALA A 95 -1.04 -18.07 0.53
N ARG A 96 -0.53 -18.63 -0.57
CA ARG A 96 -0.97 -18.29 -1.93
C ARG A 96 -2.42 -18.68 -2.20
N MET A 97 -2.90 -19.76 -1.60
CA MET A 97 -4.29 -20.20 -1.73
C MET A 97 -5.30 -19.25 -1.04
N MET A 98 -4.85 -18.20 -0.37
CA MET A 98 -5.74 -17.13 0.10
C MET A 98 -6.30 -16.27 -1.01
N PHE A 99 -5.66 -16.26 -2.17
CA PHE A 99 -6.09 -15.54 -3.36
C PHE A 99 -6.96 -16.46 -4.22
N PRO A 100 -8.25 -16.13 -4.47
CA PRO A 100 -9.20 -17.05 -5.09
C PRO A 100 -8.73 -17.66 -6.42
N LEU A 101 -8.20 -16.84 -7.33
CA LEU A 101 -7.74 -17.33 -8.64
C LEU A 101 -6.49 -18.21 -8.54
N LEU A 102 -5.57 -17.89 -7.61
CA LEU A 102 -4.40 -18.75 -7.36
C LEU A 102 -4.83 -20.06 -6.67
N ALA A 103 -5.79 -19.98 -5.76
CA ALA A 103 -6.37 -21.16 -5.11
C ALA A 103 -6.98 -22.10 -6.14
N GLU A 104 -7.78 -21.60 -7.08
CA GLU A 104 -8.35 -22.35 -8.19
C GLU A 104 -7.23 -23.06 -8.99
N GLN A 105 -6.25 -22.30 -9.48
CA GLN A 105 -5.12 -22.83 -10.23
C GLN A 105 -4.32 -23.89 -9.47
N MET A 106 -4.14 -23.72 -8.16
CA MET A 106 -3.40 -24.67 -7.33
C MET A 106 -4.23 -25.93 -7.04
N LEU A 107 -5.52 -25.79 -6.79
CA LEU A 107 -6.42 -26.92 -6.53
C LEU A 107 -6.64 -27.79 -7.78
N THR A 108 -6.64 -27.23 -8.99
CA THR A 108 -6.69 -28.01 -10.23
C THR A 108 -5.49 -28.92 -10.42
N GLN A 109 -4.36 -28.56 -9.82
CA GLN A 109 -3.11 -29.36 -9.87
C GLN A 109 -2.87 -30.20 -8.59
N ALA A 110 -3.74 -30.03 -7.58
CA ALA A 110 -3.63 -30.73 -6.30
C ALA A 110 -3.99 -32.22 -6.45
N THR A 111 -3.34 -33.06 -5.64
CA THR A 111 -3.62 -34.50 -5.60
C THR A 111 -4.05 -34.90 -4.18
N THR A 112 -4.93 -35.87 -4.10
CA THR A 112 -5.35 -36.52 -2.86
C THR A 112 -5.15 -38.03 -2.94
N LYS A 113 -5.40 -38.75 -1.87
CA LYS A 113 -5.31 -40.24 -1.86
C LYS A 113 -6.71 -40.85 -1.90
N ASP A 114 -6.86 -41.87 -2.75
CA ASP A 114 -8.06 -42.71 -2.75
C ASP A 114 -8.06 -43.70 -1.57
N SER A 115 -9.10 -44.50 -1.46
CA SER A 115 -9.23 -45.54 -0.40
C SER A 115 -8.16 -46.64 -0.45
N LEU A 116 -7.46 -46.78 -1.56
CA LEU A 116 -6.39 -47.74 -1.81
C LEU A 116 -4.99 -47.09 -1.59
N GLY A 117 -4.94 -45.78 -1.27
CA GLY A 117 -3.68 -45.03 -1.09
C GLY A 117 -3.06 -44.51 -2.38
N ASN A 118 -3.68 -44.67 -3.55
CA ASN A 118 -3.17 -44.15 -4.80
C ASN A 118 -3.38 -42.63 -4.87
N SER A 119 -2.42 -41.93 -5.49
CA SER A 119 -2.53 -40.49 -5.73
C SER A 119 -3.48 -40.23 -6.91
N ILE A 120 -4.55 -39.49 -6.65
CA ILE A 120 -5.56 -39.10 -7.65
C ILE A 120 -5.72 -37.58 -7.66
N PRO A 121 -6.17 -36.94 -8.76
CA PRO A 121 -6.51 -35.52 -8.76
C PRO A 121 -7.55 -35.17 -7.70
N LEU A 122 -7.35 -34.05 -6.99
CA LEU A 122 -8.32 -33.58 -5.98
C LEU A 122 -9.65 -33.14 -6.63
N LEU A 123 -9.58 -32.51 -7.81
CA LEU A 123 -10.77 -32.12 -8.58
C LEU A 123 -11.12 -33.24 -9.56
N LYS A 124 -12.38 -33.65 -9.55
CA LYS A 124 -12.93 -34.64 -10.47
C LYS A 124 -13.35 -34.01 -11.80
N ASP A 125 -13.97 -32.83 -11.68
CA ASP A 125 -14.58 -32.15 -12.82
C ASP A 125 -14.65 -30.64 -12.53
N GLU A 126 -14.52 -29.82 -13.57
CA GLU A 126 -14.62 -28.38 -13.52
C GLU A 126 -15.53 -27.89 -14.64
N THR A 127 -16.55 -27.12 -14.30
CA THR A 127 -17.51 -26.58 -15.25
C THR A 127 -17.58 -25.07 -15.15
N ILE A 128 -17.26 -24.38 -16.24
CA ILE A 128 -17.45 -22.95 -16.34
C ILE A 128 -18.91 -22.65 -16.59
N VAL A 129 -19.63 -22.19 -15.57
CA VAL A 129 -21.06 -21.89 -15.65
C VAL A 129 -21.34 -20.60 -16.42
N VAL A 130 -20.46 -19.58 -16.19
CA VAL A 130 -20.57 -18.26 -16.84
C VAL A 130 -19.19 -17.83 -17.29
N ASN A 131 -19.02 -17.61 -18.58
CA ASN A 131 -17.80 -17.03 -19.15
C ASN A 131 -18.09 -15.61 -19.63
N VAL A 132 -17.70 -14.62 -18.84
CA VAL A 132 -17.86 -13.20 -19.22
C VAL A 132 -16.55 -12.71 -19.81
N PRO A 133 -16.56 -12.12 -21.02
CA PRO A 133 -15.35 -11.51 -21.58
C PRO A 133 -14.78 -10.47 -20.63
N GLN A 134 -13.48 -10.56 -20.35
CA GLN A 134 -12.81 -9.57 -19.52
C GLN A 134 -12.85 -8.22 -20.22
N ALA A 135 -13.31 -7.17 -19.53
CA ALA A 135 -13.31 -5.83 -20.10
C ALA A 135 -11.86 -5.41 -20.40
N ALA A 136 -11.66 -4.78 -21.57
CA ALA A 136 -10.35 -4.25 -21.92
C ALA A 136 -9.92 -3.21 -20.86
N PRO A 137 -8.63 -3.22 -20.43
CA PRO A 137 -8.13 -2.24 -19.49
C PRO A 137 -8.38 -0.82 -20.03
N SER A 138 -8.96 0.06 -19.21
CA SER A 138 -9.11 1.47 -19.59
C SER A 138 -7.76 2.16 -19.50
N ALA A 139 -7.28 2.74 -20.59
CA ALA A 139 -6.07 3.54 -20.57
C ALA A 139 -6.25 4.76 -19.64
N THR A 140 -5.48 4.81 -18.56
CA THR A 140 -5.41 6.00 -17.70
C THR A 140 -4.38 6.97 -18.27
N PRO A 141 -4.79 8.18 -18.72
CA PRO A 141 -3.88 9.12 -19.40
C PRO A 141 -2.75 9.63 -18.49
N PHE A 142 -2.96 9.64 -17.17
CA PHE A 142 -1.97 10.07 -16.18
C PHE A 142 -1.79 9.01 -15.09
N THR A 143 -0.57 8.49 -14.97
CA THR A 143 -0.21 7.57 -13.88
C THR A 143 0.28 8.34 -12.65
N PRO A 144 0.25 7.74 -11.43
CA PRO A 144 0.83 8.36 -10.24
C PRO A 144 2.29 8.77 -10.42
N LEU A 145 3.07 7.97 -11.14
CA LEU A 145 4.47 8.27 -11.45
C LEU A 145 4.61 9.51 -12.33
N MET A 146 3.80 9.63 -13.37
CA MET A 146 3.81 10.85 -14.23
C MET A 146 3.46 12.10 -13.42
N VAL A 147 2.45 12.02 -12.56
CA VAL A 147 2.06 13.14 -11.69
C VAL A 147 3.19 13.50 -10.72
N ALA A 148 3.84 12.51 -10.11
CA ALA A 148 4.97 12.73 -9.21
C ALA A 148 6.18 13.37 -9.94
N ILE A 149 6.49 12.95 -11.18
CA ILE A 149 7.54 13.56 -12.02
C ILE A 149 7.19 15.02 -12.32
N LEU A 150 5.96 15.30 -12.78
CA LEU A 150 5.52 16.67 -13.07
C LEU A 150 5.59 17.56 -11.83
N LEU A 151 5.21 17.04 -10.68
CA LEU A 151 5.30 17.75 -9.40
C LEU A 151 6.76 18.02 -9.00
N LEU A 152 7.66 17.06 -9.21
CA LEU A 152 9.09 17.26 -8.96
C LEU A 152 9.70 18.29 -9.89
N CYS A 153 9.40 18.24 -11.20
CA CYS A 153 9.85 19.24 -12.16
C CYS A 153 9.34 20.65 -11.78
N SER A 154 8.07 20.75 -11.38
CA SER A 154 7.48 22.00 -10.90
C SER A 154 8.19 22.48 -9.62
N THR A 155 8.47 21.57 -8.67
CA THR A 155 9.21 21.87 -7.45
C THR A 155 10.61 22.42 -7.75
N VAL A 156 11.33 21.80 -8.69
CA VAL A 156 12.66 22.26 -9.12
C VAL A 156 12.56 23.66 -9.73
N ALA A 157 11.65 23.88 -10.69
CA ALA A 157 11.48 25.15 -11.38
C ALA A 157 11.10 26.30 -10.42
N LEU A 158 10.15 26.05 -9.51
CA LEU A 158 9.72 27.01 -8.50
C LEU A 158 10.84 27.30 -7.50
N SER A 159 11.56 26.29 -7.05
CA SER A 159 12.70 26.43 -6.13
C SER A 159 13.83 27.25 -6.77
N TRP A 160 14.15 26.98 -8.03
CA TRP A 160 15.13 27.75 -8.79
C TRP A 160 14.74 29.24 -8.93
N THR A 161 13.47 29.48 -9.31
CA THR A 161 12.91 30.84 -9.44
C THR A 161 12.96 31.56 -8.08
N GLU A 162 12.63 30.87 -7.00
CA GLU A 162 12.65 31.40 -5.64
C GLU A 162 14.05 31.83 -5.21
N LEU A 163 15.08 31.02 -5.49
CA LEU A 163 16.48 31.36 -5.21
C LEU A 163 16.96 32.55 -6.04
N ARG A 164 16.51 32.66 -7.30
CA ARG A 164 16.92 33.75 -8.22
C ARG A 164 16.22 35.07 -7.92
N THR A 165 14.92 35.03 -7.59
CA THR A 165 14.09 36.25 -7.50
C THR A 165 13.73 36.64 -6.06
N GLY A 166 13.95 35.77 -5.08
CA GLY A 166 13.50 35.94 -3.70
C GLY A 166 11.98 35.82 -3.51
N ARG A 167 11.20 35.54 -4.57
CA ARG A 167 9.75 35.32 -4.49
C ARG A 167 9.44 34.00 -3.79
N VAL A 168 8.41 33.98 -2.92
CA VAL A 168 7.98 32.79 -2.16
C VAL A 168 6.69 32.25 -2.76
N PHE A 169 6.68 30.98 -3.11
CA PHE A 169 5.48 30.32 -3.66
C PHE A 169 4.66 29.65 -2.55
N ARG A 170 4.11 30.44 -1.64
CA ARG A 170 3.34 29.97 -0.45
C ARG A 170 2.17 29.08 -0.82
N LEU A 171 1.45 29.38 -1.92
CA LEU A 171 0.31 28.60 -2.37
C LEU A 171 0.74 27.15 -2.68
N PHE A 172 1.86 27.00 -3.38
CA PHE A 172 2.40 25.68 -3.71
C PHE A 172 2.74 24.88 -2.44
N ASP A 173 3.47 25.47 -1.49
CA ASP A 173 3.83 24.82 -0.23
C ASP A 173 2.60 24.44 0.59
N ASN A 174 1.61 25.32 0.68
CA ASN A 174 0.37 25.08 1.40
C ASN A 174 -0.46 23.98 0.76
N THR A 175 -0.50 23.90 -0.58
CA THR A 175 -1.18 22.81 -1.29
C THR A 175 -0.49 21.48 -1.06
N LEU A 176 0.85 21.42 -1.10
CA LEU A 176 1.60 20.19 -0.76
C LEU A 176 1.28 19.72 0.67
N MET A 177 1.30 20.63 1.65
CA MET A 177 0.98 20.30 3.04
C MET A 177 -0.48 19.80 3.18
N LEU A 178 -1.41 20.44 2.48
CA LEU A 178 -2.82 20.02 2.52
C LEU A 178 -3.00 18.60 1.97
N VAL A 179 -2.46 18.32 0.78
CA VAL A 179 -2.58 17.02 0.13
C VAL A 179 -1.88 15.94 0.97
N GLN A 180 -0.65 16.21 1.46
CA GLN A 180 0.09 15.31 2.34
C GLN A 180 -0.71 15.00 3.62
N GLY A 181 -1.27 16.02 4.25
CA GLY A 181 -2.02 15.86 5.48
C GLY A 181 -3.35 15.13 5.29
N LEU A 182 -4.05 15.35 4.16
CA LEU A 182 -5.27 14.60 3.82
C LEU A 182 -4.98 13.12 3.57
N ALA A 183 -3.97 12.82 2.76
CA ALA A 183 -3.50 11.44 2.57
C ALA A 183 -3.04 10.82 3.90
N GLY A 184 -2.32 11.60 4.70
CA GLY A 184 -1.85 11.21 6.02
C GLY A 184 -2.98 10.95 7.02
N LEU A 185 -4.10 11.67 6.94
CA LEU A 185 -5.27 11.41 7.77
C LEU A 185 -5.87 10.01 7.48
N VAL A 186 -5.94 9.64 6.20
CA VAL A 186 -6.42 8.30 5.79
C VAL A 186 -5.49 7.22 6.34
N VAL A 187 -4.18 7.36 6.12
CA VAL A 187 -3.18 6.39 6.63
C VAL A 187 -3.23 6.30 8.15
N PHE A 188 -3.34 7.44 8.86
CA PHE A 188 -3.44 7.50 10.31
C PHE A 188 -4.67 6.74 10.85
N VAL A 189 -5.85 6.98 10.25
CA VAL A 189 -7.08 6.29 10.66
C VAL A 189 -6.95 4.79 10.43
N LEU A 190 -6.43 4.36 9.29
CA LEU A 190 -6.22 2.94 8.99
C LEU A 190 -5.19 2.31 9.94
N PHE A 191 -4.09 3.00 10.22
CA PHE A 191 -3.03 2.51 11.09
C PHE A 191 -3.49 2.26 12.54
N PHE A 192 -4.25 3.22 13.12
CA PHE A 192 -4.61 3.15 14.54
C PHE A 192 -5.99 2.51 14.81
N PHE A 193 -6.91 2.56 13.85
CA PHE A 193 -8.29 2.14 14.07
C PHE A 193 -8.70 0.93 13.22
N SER A 194 -7.89 0.49 12.26
CA SER A 194 -8.20 -0.73 11.50
C SER A 194 -7.85 -1.99 12.31
N ALA A 195 -8.72 -3.00 12.19
CA ALA A 195 -8.45 -4.33 12.71
C ALA A 195 -7.52 -5.16 11.80
N GLN A 196 -7.11 -4.63 10.63
CA GLN A 196 -6.29 -5.35 9.65
C GLN A 196 -4.80 -5.16 9.94
N PRO A 197 -4.04 -6.23 10.25
CA PRO A 197 -2.61 -6.14 10.56
C PRO A 197 -1.79 -5.54 9.41
N ALA A 198 -2.18 -5.82 8.17
CA ALA A 198 -1.49 -5.36 6.97
C ALA A 198 -1.38 -3.82 6.85
N VAL A 199 -2.28 -3.05 7.49
CA VAL A 199 -2.22 -1.58 7.49
C VAL A 199 -1.56 -1.03 8.75
N GLY A 200 -1.54 -1.80 9.86
CA GLY A 200 -0.91 -1.42 11.13
C GLY A 200 0.63 -1.51 11.12
N SER A 201 1.24 -2.09 10.10
CA SER A 201 2.69 -2.21 9.93
C SER A 201 3.28 -1.18 8.95
N ASN A 202 2.57 -0.08 8.70
CA ASN A 202 2.90 0.87 7.63
C ASN A 202 3.89 1.95 8.10
N TRP A 203 5.14 1.88 7.62
CA TRP A 203 6.17 2.87 7.90
C TRP A 203 5.89 4.24 7.27
N LEU A 204 5.02 4.32 6.24
CA LEU A 204 4.65 5.60 5.65
C LEU A 204 3.91 6.54 6.62
N ILE A 205 3.44 6.04 7.78
CA ILE A 205 2.88 6.88 8.85
C ILE A 205 3.86 8.00 9.30
N GLY A 206 5.17 7.78 9.16
CA GLY A 206 6.17 8.78 9.47
C GLY A 206 6.12 10.02 8.57
N VAL A 207 5.67 9.87 7.33
CA VAL A 207 5.54 10.97 6.34
C VAL A 207 4.08 11.29 6.04
N LEU A 208 3.21 10.28 6.01
CA LEU A 208 1.78 10.42 5.78
C LEU A 208 1.05 10.37 7.12
N ASN A 209 0.90 11.53 7.75
CA ASN A 209 0.17 11.71 9.01
C ASN A 209 -0.58 13.06 9.01
N PRO A 210 -1.54 13.29 9.91
CA PRO A 210 -2.39 14.48 9.89
C PRO A 210 -1.72 15.75 10.43
N LEU A 211 -0.47 15.72 10.92
CA LEU A 211 0.22 16.89 11.47
C LEU A 211 0.24 18.10 10.52
N PRO A 212 0.48 17.93 9.19
CA PRO A 212 0.40 19.04 8.26
C PRO A 212 -0.96 19.76 8.28
N LEU A 213 -2.08 19.05 8.46
CA LEU A 213 -3.41 19.67 8.54
C LEU A 213 -3.58 20.53 9.79
N VAL A 214 -3.05 20.07 10.92
CA VAL A 214 -3.10 20.82 12.19
C VAL A 214 -2.22 22.06 12.10
N TRP A 215 -1.05 21.96 11.48
CA TRP A 215 -0.08 23.06 11.41
C TRP A 215 -0.40 24.08 10.30
N LEU A 216 -1.05 23.69 9.23
CA LEU A 216 -1.34 24.55 8.07
C LEU A 216 -2.03 25.87 8.44
N PRO A 217 -3.11 25.91 9.25
CA PRO A 217 -3.71 27.19 9.68
C PRO A 217 -2.75 28.04 10.51
N ILE A 218 -1.94 27.43 11.36
CA ILE A 218 -0.91 28.13 12.16
C ILE A 218 0.13 28.76 11.25
N LYS A 219 0.63 28.00 10.26
CA LYS A 219 1.57 28.49 9.24
C LYS A 219 1.01 29.68 8.48
N ILE A 220 -0.23 29.60 8.00
CA ILE A 220 -0.90 30.68 7.27
C ILE A 220 -1.04 31.93 8.14
N MET A 221 -1.41 31.80 9.41
CA MET A 221 -1.50 32.94 10.34
C MET A 221 -0.13 33.56 10.60
N ARG A 222 0.91 32.76 10.80
CA ARG A 222 2.32 33.26 10.98
C ARG A 222 2.78 34.03 9.75
N GLU A 223 2.56 33.47 8.55
CA GLU A 223 2.93 34.11 7.29
C GLU A 223 2.20 35.44 7.07
N ARG A 224 0.93 35.55 7.41
CA ARG A 224 0.16 36.81 7.37
C ARG A 224 0.71 37.88 8.30
N ARG A 225 1.33 37.48 9.43
CA ARG A 225 1.99 38.37 10.38
C ARG A 225 3.45 38.67 10.02
N GLY A 226 3.91 38.22 8.85
CA GLY A 226 5.32 38.39 8.44
C GLY A 226 6.32 37.50 9.18
N LEU A 227 5.82 36.58 10.03
CA LEU A 227 6.65 35.65 10.79
C LEU A 227 7.07 34.47 9.90
N GLN A 228 8.25 33.92 10.17
CA GLN A 228 8.71 32.71 9.48
C GLN A 228 8.03 31.46 10.03
N ASP A 229 7.82 30.50 9.13
CA ASP A 229 7.45 29.14 9.49
C ASP A 229 8.69 28.25 9.51
N TYR A 230 8.88 27.55 10.63
CA TYR A 230 9.96 26.58 10.82
C TYR A 230 9.47 25.13 10.67
N TYR A 231 8.17 24.94 10.67
CA TYR A 231 7.60 23.62 10.69
C TYR A 231 7.84 22.88 9.36
N LEU A 232 7.49 23.50 8.23
CA LEU A 232 7.66 22.87 6.91
C LEU A 232 9.12 22.50 6.64
N PRO A 233 10.13 23.39 6.87
CA PRO A 233 11.53 23.03 6.70
C PRO A 233 11.96 21.84 7.55
N LEU A 234 11.63 21.86 8.82
CA LEU A 234 12.06 20.80 9.75
C LEU A 234 11.30 19.50 9.48
N TYR A 235 9.98 19.57 9.50
CA TYR A 235 9.13 18.40 9.30
C TYR A 235 9.31 17.78 7.91
N GLY A 236 9.27 18.59 6.85
CA GLY A 236 9.40 18.10 5.48
C GLY A 236 10.76 17.43 5.24
N THR A 237 11.83 18.00 5.77
CA THR A 237 13.18 17.41 5.69
C THR A 237 13.24 16.08 6.45
N LEU A 238 12.77 16.05 7.71
CA LEU A 238 12.77 14.82 8.52
C LEU A 238 11.90 13.72 7.92
N ALA A 239 10.70 14.07 7.47
CA ALA A 239 9.78 13.12 6.84
C ALA A 239 10.36 12.55 5.53
N ALA A 240 10.99 13.38 4.71
CA ALA A 240 11.64 12.93 3.48
C ALA A 240 12.85 12.03 3.78
N VAL A 241 13.74 12.42 4.70
CA VAL A 241 14.88 11.59 5.10
C VAL A 241 14.40 10.25 5.66
N PHE A 242 13.39 10.27 6.54
CA PHE A 242 12.79 9.04 7.07
C PHE A 242 12.31 8.11 5.95
N THR A 243 11.57 8.64 4.96
CA THR A 243 11.08 7.84 3.82
C THR A 243 12.23 7.23 3.01
N LEU A 244 13.29 8.00 2.76
CA LEU A 244 14.48 7.52 2.05
C LEU A 244 15.24 6.44 2.85
N VAL A 245 15.30 6.58 4.18
CA VAL A 245 15.90 5.56 5.05
C VAL A 245 15.08 4.28 5.05
N VAL A 246 13.75 4.36 5.18
CA VAL A 246 12.85 3.19 5.12
C VAL A 246 13.04 2.43 3.80
N ALA A 247 13.09 3.16 2.66
CA ALA A 247 13.32 2.57 1.36
C ALA A 247 14.73 1.98 1.22
N GLY A 248 15.76 2.70 1.64
CA GLY A 248 17.17 2.28 1.56
C GLY A 248 17.50 1.06 2.42
N LEU A 249 16.87 0.95 3.58
CA LEU A 249 16.99 -0.22 4.46
C LEU A 249 16.01 -1.35 4.10
N GLN A 250 15.21 -1.18 3.05
CA GLN A 250 14.20 -2.15 2.58
C GLN A 250 13.22 -2.60 3.69
N LEU A 251 12.90 -1.71 4.63
CA LEU A 251 11.95 -1.98 5.72
C LEU A 251 10.52 -2.14 5.20
N GLN A 252 10.20 -1.47 4.09
CA GLN A 252 8.95 -1.55 3.35
C GLN A 252 9.23 -1.20 1.89
N ILE A 253 8.56 -1.85 0.96
CA ILE A 253 8.58 -1.48 -0.45
C ILE A 253 7.84 -0.15 -0.61
N ILE A 254 8.56 0.90 -1.02
CA ILE A 254 8.01 2.24 -1.22
C ILE A 254 7.86 2.49 -2.73
N PRO A 255 6.66 2.86 -3.23
CA PRO A 255 6.45 3.17 -4.65
C PRO A 255 7.37 4.31 -5.11
N THR A 256 7.92 4.22 -6.32
CA THR A 256 8.77 5.27 -6.90
C THR A 256 8.11 6.65 -6.89
N ALA A 257 6.81 6.71 -7.17
CA ALA A 257 6.05 7.96 -7.09
C ALA A 257 6.13 8.60 -5.70
N MET A 258 6.05 7.80 -4.62
CA MET A 258 6.16 8.30 -3.24
C MET A 258 7.58 8.79 -2.92
N LEU A 259 8.62 8.14 -3.45
CA LEU A 259 10.00 8.62 -3.30
C LEU A 259 10.21 9.98 -3.97
N LEU A 260 9.63 10.20 -5.15
CA LEU A 260 9.67 11.50 -5.83
C LEU A 260 8.92 12.57 -5.05
N LEU A 261 7.77 12.24 -4.46
CA LEU A 261 7.03 13.15 -3.57
C LEU A 261 7.84 13.49 -2.30
N ALA A 262 8.53 12.53 -1.72
CA ALA A 262 9.44 12.78 -0.60
C ALA A 262 10.59 13.72 -1.00
N LEU A 263 11.15 13.58 -2.20
CA LEU A 263 12.15 14.51 -2.73
C LEU A 263 11.59 15.92 -2.91
N CYS A 264 10.34 16.10 -3.32
CA CYS A 264 9.68 17.40 -3.38
C CYS A 264 9.66 18.06 -1.98
N LEU A 265 9.28 17.32 -0.94
CA LEU A 265 9.26 17.80 0.44
C LEU A 265 10.68 18.18 0.92
N LEU A 266 11.67 17.34 0.63
CA LEU A 266 13.07 17.59 0.98
C LEU A 266 13.58 18.89 0.35
N MET A 267 13.37 19.05 -0.96
CA MET A 267 13.76 20.27 -1.69
C MET A 267 13.10 21.53 -1.11
N ARG A 268 11.78 21.49 -0.89
CA ARG A 268 11.06 22.64 -0.31
C ARG A 268 11.56 22.96 1.10
N GLY A 269 11.83 21.93 1.91
CA GLY A 269 12.42 22.09 3.23
C GLY A 269 13.82 22.76 3.19
N LEU A 270 14.72 22.25 2.34
CA LEU A 270 16.07 22.77 2.19
C LEU A 270 16.09 24.23 1.67
N ILE A 271 15.28 24.55 0.66
CA ILE A 271 15.16 25.91 0.12
C ILE A 271 14.69 26.88 1.20
N SER A 272 13.73 26.49 2.01
CA SER A 272 13.25 27.31 3.12
C SER A 272 14.35 27.58 4.17
N ILE A 273 15.17 26.57 4.48
CA ILE A 273 16.32 26.70 5.40
C ILE A 273 17.40 27.63 4.82
N ILE A 274 17.74 27.46 3.55
CA ILE A 274 18.74 28.30 2.85
C ILE A 274 18.31 29.77 2.89
N ARG A 275 17.08 30.05 2.55
CA ARG A 275 16.53 31.41 2.57
C ARG A 275 16.54 32.04 3.95
N TRP A 276 16.24 31.26 4.97
CA TRP A 276 16.31 31.75 6.35
C TRP A 276 17.72 32.19 6.73
N ARG A 277 18.75 31.44 6.35
CA ARG A 277 20.17 31.77 6.64
C ARG A 277 20.68 32.97 5.84
N CYS A 278 20.22 33.16 4.60
CA CYS A 278 20.70 34.24 3.72
C CYS A 278 19.99 35.58 3.94
N ARG A 279 18.88 35.67 4.65
CA ARG A 279 18.19 36.95 4.95
C ARG A 279 19.02 37.99 5.69
N PRO A 280 19.83 37.68 6.70
CA PRO A 280 20.67 38.66 7.38
C PRO A 280 21.72 39.31 6.45
N LEU A 281 22.24 38.54 5.50
CA LEU A 281 23.26 38.98 4.56
C LEU A 281 22.74 39.96 3.51
N LEU A 282 21.47 39.81 3.12
CA LEU A 282 20.81 40.68 2.13
C LEU A 282 20.24 41.97 2.76
N ALA A 283 19.92 41.95 4.06
CA ALA A 283 19.47 43.15 4.79
C ALA A 283 20.60 44.11 5.12
N GLY A 284 21.85 43.63 5.24
CA GLY A 284 23.03 44.45 5.55
C GLY A 284 23.59 45.25 4.35
N THR A 285 23.15 44.93 3.10
CA THR A 285 23.67 45.62 1.90
C THR A 285 22.79 46.78 1.41
N SER A 286 21.67 47.07 2.07
CA SER A 286 20.75 48.15 1.67
C SER A 286 20.83 49.41 2.57
N SER A 287 21.76 49.48 3.52
CA SER A 287 21.88 50.65 4.40
C SER A 287 22.98 51.66 3.97
N ASP A 288 23.69 51.36 2.87
CA ASP A 288 24.72 52.27 2.32
C ASP A 288 24.36 52.69 0.86
N LYS A 289 23.22 53.36 0.68
CA LYS A 289 22.98 54.20 -0.49
C LYS A 289 22.05 55.34 -0.12
#